data_5e9dd3decd45ff6ab5f3291ea38107cb
#
_entry.id   5e9dd3decd45ff6ab5f3291ea38107cb
#
_cell.length_a   1.000
_cell.length_b   1.000
_cell.length_c   1.000
_cell.angle_alpha   90.00
_cell.angle_beta   90.00
_cell.angle_gamma   90.00
#
_symmetry.space_group_name_H-M   'P 1'
#
loop_
_entity.id
_entity.type
_entity.pdbx_description
1 polymer ?
#
loop_
_entity_poly.entity_id
_entity_poly.type
_entity_poly.pdbx_seq_one_letter_code
_entity_poly.pdbx_strand_id
1 'polypeptide(L)'
;IPPFESGGALYLRPYLFGTNPVIGVKPADEYQFRLFGTPVGSYFKNGVKPITICISDFDRAAPRGTGHIKAGLNYAMSMYPYILAHQNGFDENMFLDPATRTYVEGTGGANFLFVKKDGTLVTPKSASILPSITRRSLITIATDMLGMKVEHRPVKFAEVSEFAEAGLCGTAAVICPVGKVVDH
;
A
#
# COMPACT_ATOMS: atom_id res chain seq x y z
N ILE A 1 -7.49 -22.31 -12.80
CA ILE A 1 -6.09 -21.88 -12.58
C ILE A 1 -5.49 -21.68 -13.97
N PRO A 2 -4.88 -20.51 -14.27
CA PRO A 2 -4.23 -20.29 -15.56
C PRO A 2 -3.14 -21.32 -15.82
N PRO A 3 -2.93 -21.74 -17.08
CA PRO A 3 -1.78 -22.56 -17.44
C PRO A 3 -0.46 -21.87 -17.11
N PHE A 4 0.56 -22.64 -16.73
CA PHE A 4 1.86 -22.08 -16.34
C PHE A 4 2.50 -21.23 -17.46
N GLU A 5 2.39 -21.68 -18.69
CA GLU A 5 2.98 -21.02 -19.87
C GLU A 5 2.28 -19.70 -20.23
N SER A 6 1.07 -19.44 -19.68
CA SER A 6 0.32 -18.20 -19.96
C SER A 6 0.92 -16.96 -19.30
N GLY A 7 1.84 -17.13 -18.33
CA GLY A 7 2.33 -16.05 -17.47
C GLY A 7 1.26 -15.43 -16.58
N GLY A 8 0.06 -16.02 -16.55
CA GLY A 8 -1.05 -15.59 -15.69
C GLY A 8 -0.94 -16.15 -14.28
N ALA A 9 -1.68 -15.53 -13.35
CA ALA A 9 -1.80 -15.97 -11.98
C ALA A 9 -3.28 -16.12 -11.57
N LEU A 10 -3.54 -16.90 -10.53
CA LEU A 10 -4.84 -16.94 -9.88
C LEU A 10 -4.86 -15.96 -8.71
N TYR A 11 -5.62 -14.89 -8.83
CA TYR A 11 -5.83 -13.95 -7.74
C TYR A 11 -6.89 -14.49 -6.78
N LEU A 12 -6.54 -14.64 -5.53
CA LEU A 12 -7.43 -15.08 -4.46
C LEU A 12 -7.90 -13.89 -3.64
N ARG A 13 -9.22 -13.73 -3.49
CA ARG A 13 -9.86 -12.65 -2.73
C ARG A 13 -10.63 -13.21 -1.54
N PRO A 14 -10.01 -13.35 -0.35
CA PRO A 14 -10.75 -13.62 0.87
C PRO A 14 -11.44 -12.34 1.36
N TYR A 15 -12.66 -12.48 1.92
CA TYR A 15 -13.35 -11.39 2.60
C TYR A 15 -14.27 -11.91 3.68
N LEU A 16 -14.46 -11.08 4.70
CA LEU A 16 -15.30 -11.35 5.87
C LEU A 16 -16.31 -10.21 6.03
N PHE A 17 -17.58 -10.55 6.28
CA PHE A 17 -18.62 -9.55 6.53
C PHE A 17 -19.68 -10.08 7.48
N GLY A 18 -20.37 -9.17 8.19
CA GLY A 18 -21.51 -9.53 9.05
C GLY A 18 -22.75 -9.86 8.22
N THR A 19 -23.54 -10.84 8.66
CA THR A 19 -24.71 -11.35 7.92
C THR A 19 -26.02 -11.28 8.67
N ASN A 20 -26.00 -11.03 9.98
CA ASN A 20 -27.22 -10.95 10.75
C ASN A 20 -28.03 -9.67 10.38
N PRO A 21 -29.37 -9.79 10.28
CA PRO A 21 -30.25 -8.67 9.92
C PRO A 21 -30.40 -7.73 11.11
N VAL A 22 -29.66 -6.62 11.10
CA VAL A 22 -29.71 -5.61 12.17
C VAL A 22 -29.63 -4.21 11.57
N ILE A 23 -30.48 -3.30 12.06
CA ILE A 23 -30.49 -1.88 11.64
C ILE A 23 -29.59 -1.04 12.56
N GLY A 24 -29.51 -1.40 13.84
CA GLY A 24 -28.72 -0.66 14.83
C GLY A 24 -27.21 -0.74 14.58
N VAL A 25 -26.49 0.31 14.99
CA VAL A 25 -25.02 0.36 14.91
C VAL A 25 -24.44 -0.47 16.07
N LYS A 26 -24.14 -1.72 15.80
CA LYS A 26 -23.50 -2.67 16.71
C LYS A 26 -22.63 -3.67 15.93
N PRO A 27 -21.69 -4.36 16.59
CA PRO A 27 -21.02 -5.50 15.97
C PRO A 27 -22.03 -6.55 15.54
N ALA A 28 -21.74 -7.25 14.44
CA ALA A 28 -22.53 -8.37 13.99
C ALA A 28 -22.34 -9.56 14.95
N ASP A 29 -23.41 -10.38 15.12
CA ASP A 29 -23.37 -11.61 15.91
C ASP A 29 -23.02 -12.81 15.03
N GLU A 30 -23.21 -12.67 13.70
CA GLU A 30 -22.93 -13.70 12.71
C GLU A 30 -22.09 -13.12 11.58
N TYR A 31 -21.13 -13.91 11.08
CA TYR A 31 -20.21 -13.53 10.03
C TYR A 31 -20.10 -14.61 8.97
N GLN A 32 -19.87 -14.20 7.73
CA GLN A 32 -19.48 -15.10 6.66
C GLN A 32 -18.06 -14.79 6.18
N PHE A 33 -17.24 -15.84 6.11
CA PHE A 33 -15.99 -15.81 5.39
C PHE A 33 -16.18 -16.41 3.99
N ARG A 34 -15.78 -15.67 2.97
CA ARG A 34 -15.84 -16.12 1.58
C ARG A 34 -14.48 -15.95 0.91
N LEU A 35 -14.22 -16.81 -0.06
CA LEU A 35 -13.05 -16.75 -0.92
C LEU A 35 -13.50 -16.97 -2.36
N PHE A 36 -13.11 -16.07 -3.27
CA PHE A 36 -13.20 -16.33 -4.70
C PHE A 36 -11.84 -16.18 -5.37
N GLY A 37 -11.67 -16.88 -6.50
CA GLY A 37 -10.49 -16.79 -7.35
C GLY A 37 -10.87 -16.23 -8.71
N THR A 38 -9.98 -15.43 -9.29
CA THR A 38 -10.12 -14.95 -10.67
C THR A 38 -8.76 -15.04 -11.37
N PRO A 39 -8.71 -15.52 -12.63
CA PRO A 39 -7.48 -15.47 -13.40
C PRO A 39 -7.11 -14.02 -13.71
N VAL A 40 -5.83 -13.70 -13.56
CA VAL A 40 -5.29 -12.36 -13.86
C VAL A 40 -4.03 -12.50 -14.72
N GLY A 41 -3.83 -11.55 -15.63
CA GLY A 41 -2.59 -11.42 -16.39
C GLY A 41 -1.50 -10.70 -15.60
N SER A 42 -0.39 -10.40 -16.27
CA SER A 42 0.68 -9.60 -15.68
C SER A 42 0.15 -8.22 -15.25
N TYR A 43 0.50 -7.82 -14.02
CA TYR A 43 0.16 -6.48 -13.52
C TYR A 43 0.76 -5.37 -14.39
N PHE A 44 2.00 -5.57 -14.85
CA PHE A 44 2.69 -4.64 -15.74
C PHE A 44 2.61 -5.13 -17.19
N LYS A 45 1.51 -4.83 -17.89
CA LYS A 45 1.29 -5.26 -19.28
C LYS A 45 2.39 -4.81 -20.26
N ASN A 46 3.02 -3.66 -19.97
CA ASN A 46 4.04 -3.02 -20.82
C ASN A 46 5.42 -2.92 -20.14
N GLY A 47 5.72 -3.86 -19.24
CA GLY A 47 6.91 -3.84 -18.39
C GLY A 47 6.78 -2.90 -17.18
N VAL A 48 7.74 -3.01 -16.27
CA VAL A 48 7.78 -2.18 -15.06
C VAL A 48 8.19 -0.76 -15.44
N LYS A 49 7.31 0.21 -15.18
CA LYS A 49 7.59 1.64 -15.40
C LYS A 49 7.47 2.39 -14.07
N PRO A 50 8.37 3.36 -13.82
CA PRO A 50 8.24 4.22 -12.66
C PRO A 50 6.95 5.05 -12.73
N ILE A 51 6.26 5.15 -11.59
CA ILE A 51 5.03 5.93 -11.46
C ILE A 51 5.29 7.31 -10.88
N THR A 52 4.36 8.23 -11.15
CA THR A 52 4.36 9.59 -10.58
C THR A 52 3.28 9.69 -9.51
N ILE A 53 3.66 10.17 -8.34
CA ILE A 53 2.81 10.26 -7.15
C ILE A 53 2.65 11.71 -6.73
N CYS A 54 1.45 12.12 -6.34
CA CYS A 54 1.22 13.41 -5.66
C CYS A 54 0.95 13.21 -4.16
N ILE A 55 1.23 14.25 -3.38
CA ILE A 55 0.84 14.29 -1.97
C ILE A 55 -0.67 14.52 -1.91
N SER A 56 -1.37 13.73 -1.10
CA SER A 56 -2.81 13.89 -0.90
C SER A 56 -3.09 14.91 0.21
N ASP A 57 -4.04 15.81 -0.02
CA ASP A 57 -4.60 16.67 1.02
C ASP A 57 -5.59 15.94 1.93
N PHE A 58 -5.99 14.74 1.53
CA PHE A 58 -6.92 13.89 2.27
C PHE A 58 -6.18 12.87 3.12
N ASP A 59 -6.87 12.39 4.15
CA ASP A 59 -6.39 11.30 5.00
C ASP A 59 -6.83 9.94 4.45
N ARG A 60 -5.98 8.93 4.59
CA ARG A 60 -6.32 7.54 4.28
C ARG A 60 -7.06 6.86 5.43
N ALA A 61 -6.73 7.22 6.66
CA ALA A 61 -7.29 6.65 7.88
C ALA A 61 -7.16 7.64 9.04
N ALA A 62 -8.02 7.51 10.05
CA ALA A 62 -7.92 8.29 11.27
C ALA A 62 -6.64 7.96 12.07
N PRO A 63 -6.09 8.91 12.86
CA PRO A 63 -4.83 8.72 13.60
C PRO A 63 -4.84 7.51 14.55
N ARG A 64 -5.99 7.24 15.17
CA ARG A 64 -6.23 6.12 16.10
C ARG A 64 -7.39 5.24 15.61
N GLY A 65 -7.48 5.08 14.29
CA GLY A 65 -8.54 4.33 13.64
C GLY A 65 -8.12 2.93 13.18
N THR A 66 -8.68 2.51 12.08
CA THR A 66 -8.59 1.17 11.53
C THR A 66 -7.56 1.03 10.41
N GLY A 67 -6.65 2.00 10.23
CA GLY A 67 -5.70 2.00 9.11
C GLY A 67 -4.81 0.76 9.02
N HIS A 68 -4.53 0.11 10.15
CA HIS A 68 -3.78 -1.15 10.23
C HIS A 68 -4.62 -2.39 9.91
N ILE A 69 -5.93 -2.24 9.76
CA ILE A 69 -6.85 -3.34 9.41
C ILE A 69 -7.18 -3.25 7.92
N LYS A 70 -7.29 -4.40 7.25
CA LYS A 70 -7.74 -4.44 5.84
C LYS A 70 -9.27 -4.30 5.77
N ALA A 71 -9.76 -3.13 6.17
CA ALA A 71 -11.18 -2.80 6.24
C ALA A 71 -11.60 -1.95 5.04
N GLY A 72 -12.77 -2.23 4.46
CA GLY A 72 -13.29 -1.55 3.27
C GLY A 72 -13.40 -0.04 3.41
N LEU A 73 -13.67 0.45 4.62
CA LEU A 73 -13.77 1.88 4.90
C LEU A 73 -12.47 2.66 4.61
N ASN A 74 -11.29 2.06 4.87
CA ASN A 74 -10.01 2.69 4.57
C ASN A 74 -9.79 2.85 3.06
N TYR A 75 -10.30 1.90 2.28
CA TYR A 75 -10.23 1.96 0.80
C TYR A 75 -11.25 2.96 0.25
N ALA A 76 -12.45 3.02 0.83
CA ALA A 76 -13.46 4.01 0.45
C ALA A 76 -12.93 5.43 0.64
N MET A 77 -12.24 5.73 1.75
CA MET A 77 -11.60 7.03 1.99
C MET A 77 -10.54 7.39 0.94
N SER A 78 -9.81 6.41 0.41
CA SER A 78 -8.76 6.66 -0.58
C SER A 78 -9.26 6.75 -2.03
N MET A 79 -10.51 6.40 -2.33
CA MET A 79 -11.02 6.38 -3.70
C MET A 79 -11.18 7.77 -4.31
N TYR A 80 -11.71 8.74 -3.55
CA TYR A 80 -11.87 10.10 -4.05
C TYR A 80 -10.52 10.79 -4.33
N PRO A 81 -9.56 10.79 -3.39
CA PRO A 81 -8.20 11.27 -3.67
C PRO A 81 -7.55 10.59 -4.88
N TYR A 82 -7.73 9.28 -5.04
CA TYR A 82 -7.22 8.53 -6.19
C TYR A 82 -7.77 9.07 -7.52
N ILE A 83 -9.09 9.31 -7.58
CA ILE A 83 -9.72 9.89 -8.79
C ILE A 83 -9.15 11.27 -9.09
N LEU A 84 -9.00 12.13 -8.07
CA LEU A 84 -8.42 13.47 -8.24
C LEU A 84 -6.97 13.40 -8.73
N ALA A 85 -6.15 12.50 -8.18
CA ALA A 85 -4.78 12.30 -8.65
C ALA A 85 -4.74 11.94 -10.14
N HIS A 86 -5.56 10.98 -10.55
CA HIS A 86 -5.64 10.56 -11.95
C HIS A 86 -6.11 11.68 -12.89
N GLN A 87 -7.10 12.47 -12.48
CA GLN A 87 -7.57 13.63 -13.26
C GLN A 87 -6.47 14.69 -13.44
N ASN A 88 -5.52 14.77 -12.51
CA ASN A 88 -4.37 15.66 -12.58
C ASN A 88 -3.10 15.00 -13.17
N GLY A 89 -3.23 13.80 -13.74
CA GLY A 89 -2.13 13.13 -14.45
C GLY A 89 -1.14 12.38 -13.55
N PHE A 90 -1.51 12.09 -12.31
CA PHE A 90 -0.72 11.26 -11.39
C PHE A 90 -1.24 9.82 -11.37
N ASP A 91 -0.36 8.88 -11.08
CA ASP A 91 -0.71 7.45 -11.01
C ASP A 91 -1.25 7.04 -9.66
N GLU A 92 -0.84 7.71 -8.57
CA GLU A 92 -1.22 7.35 -7.20
C GLU A 92 -1.03 8.55 -6.24
N ASN A 93 -1.50 8.41 -5.00
CA ASN A 93 -1.31 9.35 -3.91
C ASN A 93 -0.32 8.85 -2.87
N MET A 94 0.48 9.74 -2.30
CA MET A 94 1.14 9.56 -1.02
C MET A 94 0.27 10.17 0.07
N PHE A 95 -0.12 9.36 1.05
CA PHE A 95 -0.80 9.85 2.25
C PHE A 95 0.20 10.11 3.37
N LEU A 96 0.02 11.21 4.06
CA LEU A 96 0.78 11.55 5.26
C LEU A 96 -0.03 11.20 6.52
N ASP A 97 0.63 11.17 7.66
CA ASP A 97 -0.04 10.90 8.92
C ASP A 97 -1.12 11.97 9.21
N PRO A 98 -2.34 11.56 9.56
CA PRO A 98 -3.46 12.50 9.69
C PRO A 98 -3.39 13.37 10.95
N ALA A 99 -2.49 13.07 11.89
CA ALA A 99 -2.33 13.86 13.11
C ALA A 99 -1.44 15.08 12.91
N THR A 100 -0.35 14.96 12.16
CA THR A 100 0.65 16.03 12.03
C THR A 100 1.01 16.36 10.59
N ARG A 101 0.60 15.54 9.61
CA ARG A 101 0.96 15.62 8.19
C ARG A 101 2.47 15.71 7.95
N THR A 102 3.23 15.07 8.83
CA THR A 102 4.70 15.12 8.83
C THR A 102 5.32 13.83 8.31
N TYR A 103 4.66 12.68 8.58
CA TYR A 103 5.23 11.36 8.30
C TYR A 103 4.52 10.67 7.15
N VAL A 104 5.31 10.00 6.31
CA VAL A 104 4.81 9.18 5.22
C VAL A 104 4.13 7.93 5.78
N GLU A 105 2.91 7.64 5.33
CA GLU A 105 2.20 6.41 5.68
C GLU A 105 2.20 5.41 4.53
N GLY A 106 1.45 5.65 3.48
CA GLY A 106 1.32 4.72 2.37
C GLY A 106 0.57 5.34 1.20
N THR A 107 0.21 4.52 0.24
CA THR A 107 -0.78 4.85 -0.78
C THR A 107 -2.14 4.26 -0.42
N GLY A 108 -3.14 4.41 -1.27
CA GLY A 108 -4.44 3.76 -1.10
C GLY A 108 -4.36 2.24 -0.96
N GLY A 109 -3.41 1.59 -1.64
CA GLY A 109 -3.32 0.13 -1.70
C GLY A 109 -1.95 -0.49 -1.46
N ALA A 110 -0.89 0.29 -1.24
CA ALA A 110 0.49 -0.20 -1.14
C ALA A 110 1.29 0.48 -0.03
N ASN A 111 2.40 -0.16 0.36
CA ASN A 111 3.35 0.39 1.33
C ASN A 111 4.58 0.95 0.63
N PHE A 112 5.18 2.00 1.19
CA PHE A 112 6.44 2.56 0.69
C PHE A 112 7.66 1.75 1.13
N LEU A 113 8.61 1.68 0.22
CA LEU A 113 9.99 1.27 0.42
C LEU A 113 10.89 2.38 -0.11
N PHE A 114 11.92 2.73 0.64
CA PHE A 114 12.94 3.70 0.24
C PHE A 114 14.32 3.07 0.37
N VAL A 115 15.26 3.50 -0.45
CA VAL A 115 16.67 3.09 -0.33
C VAL A 115 17.53 4.33 -0.12
N LYS A 116 18.32 4.33 0.94
CA LYS A 116 19.31 5.37 1.18
C LYS A 116 20.52 5.24 0.24
N LYS A 117 21.31 6.28 0.11
CA LYS A 117 22.54 6.28 -0.71
C LYS A 117 23.57 5.24 -0.25
N ASP A 118 23.53 4.82 1.00
CA ASP A 118 24.39 3.77 1.56
C ASP A 118 23.83 2.35 1.37
N GLY A 119 22.71 2.19 0.64
CA GLY A 119 22.05 0.92 0.40
C GLY A 119 21.10 0.47 1.52
N THR A 120 20.90 1.25 2.59
CA THR A 120 19.97 0.91 3.66
C THR A 120 18.52 0.98 3.15
N LEU A 121 17.77 -0.10 3.31
CA LEU A 121 16.32 -0.15 3.03
C LEU A 121 15.56 0.51 4.18
N VAL A 122 14.67 1.44 3.88
CA VAL A 122 13.83 2.14 4.85
C VAL A 122 12.36 1.93 4.50
N THR A 123 11.53 1.61 5.50
CA THR A 123 10.08 1.52 5.30
C THR A 123 9.34 2.20 6.45
N PRO A 124 8.28 2.97 6.14
CA PRO A 124 7.51 3.69 7.15
C PRO A 124 6.86 2.76 8.19
N LYS A 125 6.89 3.20 9.45
CA LYS A 125 6.22 2.57 10.58
C LYS A 125 5.23 3.55 11.19
N SER A 126 3.97 3.16 11.25
CA SER A 126 2.88 3.89 11.91
C SER A 126 1.81 2.90 12.38
N ALA A 127 1.01 3.30 13.37
CA ALA A 127 -0.11 2.51 13.86
C ALA A 127 -1.28 2.43 12.85
N SER A 128 -1.30 3.29 11.83
CA SER A 128 -2.34 3.33 10.79
C SER A 128 -1.92 2.66 9.48
N ILE A 129 -0.69 2.18 9.36
CA ILE A 129 -0.22 1.46 8.17
C ILE A 129 -0.60 -0.02 8.25
N LEU A 130 -1.18 -0.56 7.16
CA LEU A 130 -1.45 -1.99 7.05
C LEU A 130 -0.12 -2.79 7.17
N PRO A 131 -0.03 -3.79 8.07
CA PRO A 131 1.15 -4.64 8.23
C PRO A 131 1.24 -5.66 7.08
N SER A 132 1.64 -5.19 5.90
CA SER A 132 1.71 -5.94 4.64
C SER A 132 2.58 -7.19 4.74
N ILE A 133 2.07 -8.32 4.28
CA ILE A 133 2.83 -9.57 4.16
C ILE A 133 3.97 -9.38 3.15
N THR A 134 3.69 -8.78 1.99
CA THR A 134 4.71 -8.49 0.97
C THR A 134 5.84 -7.65 1.56
N ARG A 135 5.53 -6.56 2.28
CA ARG A 135 6.57 -5.75 2.93
C ARG A 135 7.41 -6.57 3.92
N ARG A 136 6.78 -7.39 4.77
CA ARG A 136 7.50 -8.25 5.72
C ARG A 136 8.42 -9.24 5.00
N SER A 137 7.94 -9.87 3.92
CA SER A 137 8.75 -10.78 3.11
C SER A 137 9.94 -10.07 2.47
N LEU A 138 9.72 -8.86 1.95
CA LEU A 138 10.80 -8.05 1.36
C LEU A 138 11.84 -7.61 2.40
N ILE A 139 11.43 -7.29 3.63
CA ILE A 139 12.34 -7.03 4.74
C ILE A 139 13.20 -8.27 5.02
N THR A 140 12.58 -9.46 5.15
CA THR A 140 13.31 -10.71 5.38
C THR A 140 14.30 -11.01 4.23
N ILE A 141 13.87 -10.84 2.97
CA ILE A 141 14.76 -11.03 1.82
C ILE A 141 15.93 -10.05 1.87
N ALA A 142 15.66 -8.77 2.16
CA ALA A 142 16.69 -7.75 2.24
C ALA A 142 17.72 -8.06 3.34
N THR A 143 17.27 -8.46 4.53
CA THR A 143 18.17 -8.76 5.65
C THR A 143 18.89 -10.10 5.47
N ASP A 144 18.15 -11.16 5.21
CA ASP A 144 18.68 -12.54 5.35
C ASP A 144 19.33 -13.05 4.07
N MET A 145 18.88 -12.56 2.90
CA MET A 145 19.39 -13.02 1.60
C MET A 145 20.33 -12.01 0.93
N LEU A 146 20.08 -10.72 1.11
CA LEU A 146 20.86 -9.66 0.46
C LEU A 146 21.83 -8.95 1.41
N GLY A 147 21.79 -9.24 2.71
CA GLY A 147 22.66 -8.64 3.72
C GLY A 147 22.46 -7.12 3.87
N MET A 148 21.31 -6.60 3.45
CA MET A 148 21.02 -5.17 3.54
C MET A 148 20.69 -4.77 4.99
N LYS A 149 21.11 -3.57 5.37
CA LYS A 149 20.58 -2.93 6.58
C LYS A 149 19.14 -2.50 6.32
N VAL A 150 18.24 -2.73 7.29
CA VAL A 150 16.83 -2.34 7.19
C VAL A 150 16.42 -1.46 8.38
N GLU A 151 15.75 -0.36 8.09
CA GLU A 151 15.15 0.54 9.08
C GLU A 151 13.63 0.55 8.93
N HIS A 152 12.92 0.03 9.93
CA HIS A 152 11.46 0.11 10.01
C HIS A 152 11.10 1.15 11.07
N ARG A 153 10.90 2.40 10.65
CA ARG A 153 10.72 3.57 11.51
C ARG A 153 9.74 4.59 10.92
N PRO A 154 9.29 5.59 11.69
CA PRO A 154 8.65 6.76 11.09
C PRO A 154 9.59 7.43 10.08
N VAL A 155 9.06 7.83 8.94
CA VAL A 155 9.80 8.51 7.86
C VAL A 155 9.15 9.88 7.66
N LYS A 156 9.90 10.94 7.89
CA LYS A 156 9.40 12.30 7.63
C LYS A 156 9.28 12.52 6.13
N PHE A 157 8.24 13.23 5.70
CA PHE A 157 8.11 13.59 4.29
C PHE A 157 9.33 14.38 3.78
N ALA A 158 9.88 15.28 4.60
CA ALA A 158 11.06 16.04 4.25
C ALA A 158 12.29 15.16 3.92
N GLU A 159 12.36 13.92 4.43
CA GLU A 159 13.46 12.99 4.11
C GLU A 159 13.32 12.36 2.71
N VAL A 160 12.15 12.44 2.08
CA VAL A 160 11.88 11.70 0.83
C VAL A 160 12.84 12.11 -0.29
N SER A 161 13.22 13.37 -0.36
CA SER A 161 14.17 13.89 -1.34
C SER A 161 15.63 13.43 -1.12
N GLU A 162 15.96 12.87 0.04
CA GLU A 162 17.31 12.42 0.39
C GLU A 162 17.57 10.96 -0.01
N PHE A 163 16.49 10.18 -0.26
CA PHE A 163 16.61 8.78 -0.67
C PHE A 163 17.12 8.65 -2.11
N ALA A 164 17.89 7.61 -2.36
CA ALA A 164 18.39 7.28 -3.69
C ALA A 164 17.28 6.66 -4.55
N GLU A 165 16.40 5.85 -3.93
CA GLU A 165 15.32 5.17 -4.61
C GLU A 165 14.05 5.18 -3.77
N ALA A 166 12.91 5.13 -4.46
CA ALA A 166 11.59 4.96 -3.86
C ALA A 166 10.77 3.92 -4.63
N GLY A 167 9.99 3.14 -3.91
CA GLY A 167 9.12 2.15 -4.49
C GLY A 167 7.90 1.87 -3.62
N LEU A 168 6.91 1.23 -4.21
CA LEU A 168 5.73 0.70 -3.55
C LEU A 168 5.79 -0.82 -3.53
N CYS A 169 5.26 -1.43 -2.47
CA CYS A 169 5.10 -2.87 -2.43
C CYS A 169 3.68 -3.29 -2.02
N GLY A 170 3.22 -4.38 -2.62
CA GLY A 170 1.91 -4.96 -2.36
C GLY A 170 1.70 -6.27 -3.11
N THR A 171 0.64 -6.99 -2.79
CA THR A 171 0.38 -8.33 -3.35
C THR A 171 0.23 -8.32 -4.88
N ALA A 172 -0.40 -7.31 -5.45
CA ALA A 172 -0.67 -7.27 -6.90
C ALA A 172 0.57 -6.91 -7.72
N ALA A 173 1.28 -5.83 -7.35
CA ALA A 173 2.41 -5.32 -8.09
C ALA A 173 3.77 -5.87 -7.62
N VAL A 174 3.81 -6.56 -6.48
CA VAL A 174 5.01 -6.98 -5.76
C VAL A 174 5.87 -5.77 -5.39
N ILE A 175 6.61 -5.21 -6.33
CA ILE A 175 7.34 -3.94 -6.22
C ILE A 175 7.02 -3.09 -7.45
N CYS A 176 6.70 -1.81 -7.23
CA CYS A 176 6.49 -0.81 -8.26
C CYS A 176 7.42 0.37 -7.99
N PRO A 177 8.32 0.75 -8.91
CA PRO A 177 9.20 1.88 -8.72
C PRO A 177 8.43 3.20 -8.75
N VAL A 178 8.84 4.15 -7.92
CA VAL A 178 8.36 5.54 -7.91
C VAL A 178 9.41 6.43 -8.55
N GLY A 179 9.07 7.06 -9.68
CA GLY A 179 9.98 7.92 -10.42
C GLY A 179 9.90 9.38 -9.99
N LYS A 180 8.75 9.82 -9.48
CA LYS A 180 8.53 11.20 -9.09
C LYS A 180 7.50 11.31 -7.97
N VAL A 181 7.78 12.16 -6.99
CA VAL A 181 6.84 12.61 -5.97
C VAL A 181 6.65 14.11 -6.13
N VAL A 182 5.41 14.57 -6.20
CA VAL A 182 5.06 15.99 -6.38
C VAL A 182 4.31 16.47 -5.16
N ASP A 183 4.80 17.54 -4.58
CA ASP A 183 4.13 18.34 -3.55
C ASP A 183 3.47 19.55 -4.25
N HIS A 184 2.22 19.88 -3.89
CA HIS A 184 1.43 20.94 -4.56
C HIS A 184 1.57 22.28 -3.86
#